data_d561a520e907206bfb2fb19887b828fa
#
_entry.id   d561a520e907206bfb2fb19887b828fa
#
_cell.length_a   1.000
_cell.length_b   1.000
_cell.length_c   1.000
_cell.angle_alpha   90.00
_cell.angle_beta   90.00
_cell.angle_gamma   90.00
#
_symmetry.space_group_name_H-M   'P 1'
#
loop_
_entity.id
_entity.type
_entity.pdbx_description
1 polymer ?
#
loop_
_entity_poly.entity_id
_entity_poly.type
_entity_poly.pdbx_seq_one_letter_code
_entity_poly.pdbx_strand_id
1 'polypeptide(L)'
;MPIFELELNGPNLIQESERGGSARSLFWPWAGANVSLLALSYGSFFLGFGISFRQATWAAIIGTICSFFLVGISSLAGKRSNAPTMVLARASFGVKGSIVPGFLSYFIFVGWETVLVSLATLATGTVFSRIGGVDQNLALILGFVIAVSLTVFGGVLGLSVIM
;
A
#
# COMPACT_ATOMS: atom_id res chain seq x y z
N MET A 1 2.56 -21.95 -6.94
CA MET A 1 3.39 -21.61 -5.76
C MET A 1 2.67 -22.12 -4.52
N PRO A 2 3.33 -22.80 -3.59
CA PRO A 2 2.74 -23.10 -2.29
C PRO A 2 2.42 -21.79 -1.56
N ILE A 3 1.26 -21.77 -0.92
CA ILE A 3 0.63 -20.56 -0.32
C ILE A 3 1.44 -19.94 0.84
N PHE A 4 2.51 -20.60 1.30
CA PHE A 4 3.31 -20.20 2.47
C PHE A 4 4.81 -20.16 2.20
N GLU A 5 5.26 -19.89 0.98
CA GLU A 5 6.68 -19.66 0.72
C GLU A 5 7.04 -18.19 1.00
N LEU A 6 8.08 -18.01 1.83
CA LEU A 6 8.72 -16.71 2.01
C LEU A 6 9.25 -16.22 0.67
N GLU A 7 8.95 -14.98 0.34
CA GLU A 7 9.53 -14.34 -0.82
C GLU A 7 11.02 -14.04 -0.56
N LEU A 8 11.90 -14.77 -1.23
CA LEU A 8 13.35 -14.64 -1.07
C LEU A 8 14.00 -13.85 -2.22
N ASN A 9 13.23 -13.40 -3.19
CA ASN A 9 13.76 -12.78 -4.41
C ASN A 9 14.43 -11.42 -4.17
N GLY A 10 13.98 -10.65 -3.20
CA GLY A 10 14.57 -9.38 -2.81
C GLY A 10 14.87 -8.45 -4.01
N PRO A 11 16.12 -7.93 -4.14
CA PRO A 11 16.51 -7.04 -5.22
C PRO A 11 16.91 -7.76 -6.53
N ASN A 12 16.76 -9.08 -6.60
CA ASN A 12 17.16 -9.86 -7.76
C ASN A 12 16.22 -9.65 -8.95
N LEU A 13 16.71 -9.93 -10.16
CA LEU A 13 15.89 -9.94 -11.36
C LEU A 13 14.96 -11.16 -11.35
N ILE A 14 13.70 -10.94 -11.67
CA ILE A 14 12.69 -12.01 -11.73
C ILE A 14 12.85 -12.75 -13.05
N GLN A 15 13.02 -14.07 -12.99
CA GLN A 15 13.09 -14.91 -14.18
C GLN A 15 11.74 -14.99 -14.88
N GLU A 16 11.75 -15.15 -16.21
CA GLU A 16 10.49 -15.24 -16.97
C GLU A 16 9.60 -16.41 -16.54
N SER A 17 10.20 -17.52 -16.09
CA SER A 17 9.50 -18.69 -15.56
C SER A 17 8.77 -18.42 -14.22
N GLU A 18 9.22 -17.43 -13.48
CA GLU A 18 8.62 -17.03 -12.19
C GLU A 18 7.53 -15.96 -12.37
N ARG A 19 7.38 -15.42 -13.56
CA ARG A 19 6.38 -14.39 -13.88
C ARG A 19 5.02 -15.04 -14.02
N GLY A 20 4.26 -14.95 -12.95
CA GLY A 20 2.86 -15.36 -12.91
C GLY A 20 1.93 -14.15 -12.79
N GLY A 21 0.66 -14.37 -13.09
CA GLY A 21 -0.37 -13.38 -12.90
C GLY A 21 -0.84 -12.68 -14.18
N SER A 22 -2.07 -12.25 -14.13
CA SER A 22 -2.74 -11.51 -15.20
C SER A 22 -3.05 -10.08 -14.73
N ALA A 23 -3.35 -9.18 -15.66
CA ALA A 23 -3.82 -7.83 -15.30
C ALA A 23 -5.06 -7.86 -14.39
N ARG A 24 -5.89 -8.92 -14.50
CA ARG A 24 -7.07 -9.12 -13.65
C ARG A 24 -6.71 -9.51 -12.22
N SER A 25 -5.65 -10.29 -12.02
CA SER A 25 -5.21 -10.66 -10.66
C SER A 25 -4.65 -9.46 -9.89
N LEU A 26 -4.05 -8.50 -10.58
CA LEU A 26 -3.58 -7.24 -9.97
C LEU A 26 -4.72 -6.27 -9.62
N PHE A 27 -5.88 -6.40 -10.26
CA PHE A 27 -7.01 -5.53 -9.99
C PHE A 27 -7.46 -5.61 -8.53
N TRP A 28 -7.57 -6.81 -7.98
CA TRP A 28 -8.15 -7.01 -6.65
C TRP A 28 -7.31 -6.42 -5.51
N PRO A 29 -5.97 -6.62 -5.44
CA PRO A 29 -5.13 -5.96 -4.44
C PRO A 29 -5.18 -4.44 -4.55
N TRP A 30 -5.16 -3.89 -5.78
CA TRP A 30 -5.25 -2.45 -6.00
C TRP A 30 -6.63 -1.89 -5.63
N ALA A 31 -7.71 -2.60 -5.96
CA ALA A 31 -9.05 -2.22 -5.55
C ALA A 31 -9.18 -2.24 -4.02
N GLY A 32 -8.69 -3.29 -3.36
CA GLY A 32 -8.71 -3.39 -1.89
C GLY A 32 -7.92 -2.28 -1.22
N ALA A 33 -6.75 -1.90 -1.75
CA ALA A 33 -5.95 -0.80 -1.22
C ALA A 33 -6.63 0.58 -1.38
N ASN A 34 -7.42 0.77 -2.45
CA ASN A 34 -8.05 2.06 -2.75
C ASN A 34 -9.48 2.19 -2.17
N VAL A 35 -10.22 1.08 -2.01
CA VAL A 35 -11.55 1.08 -1.39
C VAL A 35 -11.41 0.89 0.11
N SER A 36 -11.13 1.96 0.82
CA SER A 36 -10.87 1.92 2.26
C SER A 36 -11.55 3.09 3.00
N LEU A 37 -11.72 2.96 4.31
CA LEU A 37 -12.20 4.05 5.17
C LEU A 37 -11.31 5.28 5.09
N LEU A 38 -10.00 5.08 4.87
CA LEU A 38 -9.03 6.16 4.67
C LEU A 38 -9.33 6.94 3.38
N ALA A 39 -9.65 6.24 2.29
CA ALA A 39 -10.02 6.87 1.02
C ALA A 39 -11.31 7.72 1.16
N LEU A 40 -12.31 7.23 1.91
CA LEU A 40 -13.52 8.00 2.22
C LEU A 40 -13.20 9.26 3.05
N SER A 41 -12.29 9.14 4.01
CA SER A 41 -11.84 10.28 4.83
C SER A 41 -11.14 11.34 3.98
N TYR A 42 -10.30 10.94 3.04
CA TYR A 42 -9.70 11.87 2.08
C TYR A 42 -10.75 12.54 1.19
N GLY A 43 -11.76 11.81 0.73
CA GLY A 43 -12.86 12.39 -0.06
C GLY A 43 -13.59 13.50 0.72
N SER A 44 -13.89 13.27 1.99
CA SER A 44 -14.54 14.28 2.86
C SER A 44 -13.63 15.48 3.14
N PHE A 45 -12.33 15.27 3.26
CA PHE A 45 -11.35 16.33 3.49
C PHE A 45 -11.33 17.37 2.35
N PHE A 46 -11.48 16.93 1.09
CA PHE A 46 -11.55 17.84 -0.05
C PHE A 46 -12.72 18.82 0.04
N LEU A 47 -13.85 18.40 0.62
CA LEU A 47 -15.01 19.28 0.81
C LEU A 47 -14.73 20.38 1.85
N GLY A 48 -13.80 20.13 2.78
CA GLY A 48 -13.34 21.12 3.76
C GLY A 48 -12.61 22.33 3.15
N PHE A 49 -12.14 22.24 1.90
CA PHE A 49 -11.56 23.39 1.18
C PHE A 49 -12.62 24.37 0.61
N GLY A 50 -13.89 24.18 0.91
CA GLY A 50 -14.96 25.07 0.45
C GLY A 50 -15.36 24.86 -1.01
N ILE A 51 -14.92 23.78 -1.65
CA ILE A 51 -15.33 23.42 -3.01
C ILE A 51 -16.65 22.63 -2.98
N SER A 52 -17.44 22.76 -4.03
CA SER A 52 -18.69 22.01 -4.17
C SER A 52 -18.41 20.50 -4.37
N PHE A 53 -19.36 19.65 -3.98
CA PHE A 53 -19.28 18.21 -4.21
C PHE A 53 -19.00 17.86 -5.68
N ARG A 54 -19.62 18.58 -6.61
CA ARG A 54 -19.39 18.37 -8.05
C ARG A 54 -17.95 18.69 -8.47
N GLN A 55 -17.38 19.78 -7.94
CA GLN A 55 -15.99 20.13 -8.20
C GLN A 55 -15.03 19.09 -7.59
N ALA A 56 -15.27 18.67 -6.35
CA ALA A 56 -14.48 17.63 -5.69
C ALA A 56 -14.52 16.32 -6.50
N THR A 57 -15.70 15.91 -6.97
CA THR A 57 -15.88 14.70 -7.79
C THR A 57 -15.07 14.75 -9.08
N TRP A 58 -15.19 15.85 -9.85
CA TRP A 58 -14.44 15.99 -11.09
C TRP A 58 -12.92 16.07 -10.84
N ALA A 59 -12.49 16.80 -9.83
CA ALA A 59 -11.08 16.85 -9.45
C ALA A 59 -10.54 15.47 -9.08
N ALA A 60 -11.30 14.68 -8.30
CA ALA A 60 -10.93 13.32 -7.94
C ALA A 60 -10.83 12.40 -9.16
N ILE A 61 -11.83 12.43 -10.06
CA ILE A 61 -11.83 11.59 -11.27
C ILE A 61 -10.64 11.93 -12.16
N ILE A 62 -10.45 13.21 -12.49
CA ILE A 62 -9.36 13.66 -13.36
C ILE A 62 -8.01 13.36 -12.73
N GLY A 63 -7.84 13.72 -11.45
CA GLY A 63 -6.60 13.47 -10.70
C GLY A 63 -6.24 11.98 -10.65
N THR A 64 -7.22 11.12 -10.38
CA THR A 64 -7.02 9.67 -10.33
C THR A 64 -6.64 9.13 -11.70
N ILE A 65 -7.36 9.50 -12.79
CA ILE A 65 -7.04 9.05 -14.14
C ILE A 65 -5.63 9.48 -14.54
N CYS A 66 -5.27 10.75 -14.35
CA CYS A 66 -3.95 11.26 -14.69
C CYS A 66 -2.85 10.58 -13.88
N SER A 67 -3.05 10.41 -12.57
CA SER A 67 -2.10 9.77 -11.68
C SER A 67 -1.86 8.30 -12.07
N PHE A 68 -2.92 7.52 -12.23
CA PHE A 68 -2.79 6.12 -12.62
C PHE A 68 -2.26 5.92 -14.04
N PHE A 69 -2.50 6.85 -14.95
CA PHE A 69 -1.87 6.85 -16.26
C PHE A 69 -0.33 6.96 -16.15
N LEU A 70 0.16 7.89 -15.32
CA LEU A 70 1.60 8.05 -15.06
C LEU A 70 2.19 6.81 -14.37
N VAL A 71 1.48 6.25 -13.38
CA VAL A 71 1.89 4.99 -12.73
C VAL A 71 1.94 3.84 -13.75
N GLY A 72 0.96 3.77 -14.65
CA GLY A 72 0.93 2.77 -15.72
C GLY A 72 2.13 2.86 -16.66
N ILE A 73 2.51 4.07 -17.08
CA ILE A 73 3.71 4.30 -17.90
C ILE A 73 4.97 3.88 -17.13
N SER A 74 5.09 4.28 -15.87
CA SER A 74 6.24 3.95 -15.03
C SER A 74 6.38 2.43 -14.82
N SER A 75 5.26 1.72 -14.68
CA SER A 75 5.24 0.27 -14.50
C SER A 75 5.74 -0.51 -15.71
N LEU A 76 5.67 0.07 -16.93
CA LEU A 76 6.23 -0.55 -18.13
C LEU A 76 7.74 -0.74 -18.03
N ALA A 77 8.45 0.14 -17.36
CA ALA A 77 9.89 0.00 -17.14
C ALA A 77 10.19 -1.25 -16.30
N GLY A 78 9.46 -1.48 -15.21
CA GLY A 78 9.57 -2.70 -14.40
C GLY A 78 9.27 -3.97 -15.19
N LYS A 79 8.20 -3.96 -15.99
CA LYS A 79 7.82 -5.08 -16.84
C LYS A 79 8.90 -5.43 -17.87
N ARG A 80 9.53 -4.42 -18.46
CA ARG A 80 10.56 -4.62 -19.53
C ARG A 80 11.90 -5.05 -18.98
N SER A 81 12.26 -4.62 -17.79
CA SER A 81 13.57 -4.90 -17.18
C SER A 81 13.58 -6.12 -16.26
N ASN A 82 12.42 -6.66 -15.91
CA ASN A 82 12.25 -7.71 -14.88
C ASN A 82 12.86 -7.33 -13.51
N ALA A 83 13.03 -6.03 -13.26
CA ALA A 83 13.69 -5.50 -12.09
C ALA A 83 12.71 -4.76 -11.17
N PRO A 84 12.85 -4.87 -9.84
CA PRO A 84 12.11 -4.05 -8.89
C PRO A 84 12.39 -2.55 -9.11
N THR A 85 11.42 -1.70 -8.80
CA THR A 85 11.48 -0.24 -9.04
C THR A 85 12.73 0.41 -8.43
N MET A 86 13.14 0.00 -7.22
CA MET A 86 14.35 0.55 -6.58
C MET A 86 15.64 0.12 -7.26
N VAL A 87 15.66 -1.04 -7.90
CA VAL A 87 16.80 -1.49 -8.72
C VAL A 87 16.87 -0.67 -10.01
N LEU A 88 15.72 -0.33 -10.61
CA LEU A 88 15.65 0.54 -11.79
C LEU A 88 16.18 1.96 -11.53
N ALA A 89 16.05 2.46 -10.31
CA ALA A 89 16.61 3.75 -9.93
C ALA A 89 18.13 3.81 -10.16
N ARG A 90 18.82 2.67 -10.14
CA ARG A 90 20.26 2.60 -10.46
C ARG A 90 20.58 2.98 -11.89
N ALA A 91 19.67 2.76 -12.83
CA ALA A 91 19.86 3.14 -14.22
C ALA A 91 19.90 4.68 -14.39
N SER A 92 19.13 5.41 -13.62
CA SER A 92 19.04 6.88 -13.69
C SER A 92 20.05 7.59 -12.77
N PHE A 93 20.30 7.05 -11.57
CA PHE A 93 21.09 7.71 -10.52
C PHE A 93 22.46 7.04 -10.30
N GLY A 94 22.75 5.94 -10.97
CA GLY A 94 23.92 5.10 -10.69
C GLY A 94 23.78 4.33 -9.37
N VAL A 95 24.74 3.43 -9.09
CA VAL A 95 24.68 2.55 -7.90
C VAL A 95 24.72 3.36 -6.60
N LYS A 96 25.59 4.36 -6.52
CA LYS A 96 25.73 5.19 -5.33
C LYS A 96 24.57 6.21 -5.20
N GLY A 97 24.15 6.81 -6.30
CA GLY A 97 23.08 7.80 -6.32
C GLY A 97 21.70 7.21 -5.98
N SER A 98 21.49 5.93 -6.28
CA SER A 98 20.22 5.24 -5.97
C SER A 98 19.97 4.99 -4.48
N ILE A 99 20.98 5.19 -3.63
CA ILE A 99 20.82 5.12 -2.17
C ILE A 99 19.83 6.19 -1.69
N VAL A 100 19.89 7.40 -2.27
CA VAL A 100 19.02 8.52 -1.85
C VAL A 100 17.54 8.21 -2.09
N PRO A 101 17.07 7.90 -3.32
CA PRO A 101 15.68 7.54 -3.54
C PRO A 101 15.27 6.26 -2.79
N GLY A 102 16.17 5.30 -2.61
CA GLY A 102 15.91 4.11 -1.80
C GLY A 102 15.63 4.45 -0.32
N PHE A 103 16.46 5.28 0.27
CA PHE A 103 16.28 5.75 1.65
C PHE A 103 14.99 6.55 1.82
N LEU A 104 14.71 7.49 0.91
CA LEU A 104 13.49 8.28 0.95
C LEU A 104 12.25 7.39 0.82
N SER A 105 12.25 6.41 -0.08
CA SER A 105 11.16 5.45 -0.23
C SER A 105 10.94 4.63 1.03
N TYR A 106 12.01 4.12 1.65
CA TYR A 106 11.92 3.40 2.90
C TYR A 106 11.28 4.27 4.00
N PHE A 107 11.74 5.50 4.14
CA PHE A 107 11.20 6.44 5.14
C PHE A 107 9.71 6.73 4.91
N ILE A 108 9.29 6.92 3.65
CA ILE A 108 7.89 7.12 3.27
C ILE A 108 7.06 5.89 3.61
N PHE A 109 7.53 4.69 3.30
CA PHE A 109 6.81 3.45 3.61
C PHE A 109 6.63 3.24 5.12
N VAL A 110 7.68 3.47 5.91
CA VAL A 110 7.58 3.41 7.38
C VAL A 110 6.57 4.44 7.90
N GLY A 111 6.57 5.66 7.34
CA GLY A 111 5.59 6.69 7.68
C GLY A 111 4.15 6.25 7.38
N TRP A 112 3.90 5.74 6.18
CA TRP A 112 2.59 5.21 5.80
C TRP A 112 2.15 4.04 6.67
N GLU A 113 3.04 3.11 6.94
CA GLU A 113 2.78 1.97 7.82
C GLU A 113 2.36 2.43 9.21
N THR A 114 3.08 3.39 9.78
CA THR A 114 2.75 3.98 11.08
C THR A 114 1.35 4.58 11.09
N VAL A 115 0.97 5.33 10.05
CA VAL A 115 -0.37 5.92 9.91
C VAL A 115 -1.44 4.83 9.82
N LEU A 116 -1.24 3.83 8.98
CA LEU A 116 -2.22 2.75 8.77
C LEU A 116 -2.41 1.90 10.02
N VAL A 117 -1.32 1.51 10.70
CA VAL A 117 -1.40 0.75 11.97
C VAL A 117 -2.08 1.59 13.05
N SER A 118 -1.79 2.88 13.14
CA SER A 118 -2.44 3.77 14.11
C SER A 118 -3.95 3.87 13.87
N LEU A 119 -4.37 4.06 12.62
CA LEU A 119 -5.78 4.11 12.25
C LEU A 119 -6.50 2.78 12.49
N ALA A 120 -5.88 1.66 12.14
CA ALA A 120 -6.41 0.33 12.40
C ALA A 120 -6.56 0.07 13.90
N THR A 121 -5.56 0.46 14.70
CA THR A 121 -5.60 0.38 16.17
C THR A 121 -6.77 1.15 16.74
N LEU A 122 -6.94 2.42 16.35
CA LEU A 122 -8.01 3.28 16.83
C LEU A 122 -9.39 2.77 16.42
N ALA A 123 -9.53 2.32 15.17
CA ALA A 123 -10.79 1.78 14.67
C ALA A 123 -11.18 0.49 15.42
N THR A 124 -10.27 -0.47 15.53
CA THR A 124 -10.49 -1.75 16.22
C THR A 124 -10.74 -1.53 17.71
N GLY A 125 -9.95 -0.67 18.34
CA GLY A 125 -10.13 -0.30 19.76
C GLY A 125 -11.49 0.34 20.00
N THR A 126 -11.98 1.20 19.11
CA THR A 126 -13.32 1.79 19.20
C THR A 126 -14.42 0.73 19.09
N VAL A 127 -14.28 -0.24 18.20
CA VAL A 127 -15.23 -1.36 18.07
C VAL A 127 -15.27 -2.18 19.36
N PHE A 128 -14.12 -2.58 19.88
CA PHE A 128 -14.05 -3.39 21.10
C PHE A 128 -14.58 -2.66 22.34
N SER A 129 -14.30 -1.37 22.49
CA SER A 129 -14.80 -0.61 23.63
C SER A 129 -16.30 -0.33 23.54
N ARG A 130 -16.82 0.06 22.37
CA ARG A 130 -18.23 0.45 22.20
C ARG A 130 -19.19 -0.73 22.04
N ILE A 131 -18.79 -1.76 21.33
CA ILE A 131 -19.64 -2.93 21.02
C ILE A 131 -19.35 -4.08 21.98
N GLY A 132 -18.06 -4.31 22.29
CA GLY A 132 -17.61 -5.39 23.16
C GLY A 132 -17.62 -5.06 24.65
N GLY A 133 -17.85 -3.80 25.05
CA GLY A 133 -17.81 -3.38 26.45
C GLY A 133 -16.44 -3.52 27.12
N VAL A 134 -15.37 -3.63 26.33
CA VAL A 134 -14.00 -3.79 26.81
C VAL A 134 -13.47 -2.44 27.28
N ASP A 135 -12.68 -2.44 28.36
CA ASP A 135 -11.97 -1.23 28.81
C ASP A 135 -11.20 -0.58 27.65
N GLN A 136 -11.23 0.75 27.57
CA GLN A 136 -10.68 1.48 26.44
C GLN A 136 -9.18 1.23 26.22
N ASN A 137 -8.40 1.15 27.30
CA ASN A 137 -6.97 0.92 27.20
C ASN A 137 -6.69 -0.50 26.72
N LEU A 138 -7.40 -1.47 27.25
CA LEU A 138 -7.28 -2.87 26.82
C LEU A 138 -7.74 -3.03 25.37
N ALA A 139 -8.82 -2.36 24.97
CA ALA A 139 -9.31 -2.37 23.58
C ALA A 139 -8.29 -1.79 22.60
N LEU A 140 -7.58 -0.72 22.96
CA LEU A 140 -6.51 -0.15 22.14
C LEU A 140 -5.29 -1.09 22.05
N ILE A 141 -4.89 -1.73 23.16
CA ILE A 141 -3.80 -2.70 23.16
C ILE A 141 -4.13 -3.89 22.25
N LEU A 142 -5.33 -4.44 22.38
CA LEU A 142 -5.78 -5.54 21.51
C LEU A 142 -5.84 -5.12 20.04
N GLY A 143 -6.37 -3.92 19.77
CA GLY A 143 -6.38 -3.34 18.41
C GLY A 143 -4.99 -3.20 17.82
N PHE A 144 -4.02 -2.72 18.59
CA PHE A 144 -2.64 -2.59 18.18
C PHE A 144 -2.00 -3.96 17.89
N VAL A 145 -2.16 -4.93 18.79
CA VAL A 145 -1.61 -6.28 18.59
C VAL A 145 -2.18 -6.93 17.34
N ILE A 146 -3.49 -6.80 17.11
CA ILE A 146 -4.13 -7.32 15.90
C ILE A 146 -3.59 -6.63 14.65
N ALA A 147 -3.55 -5.30 14.63
CA ALA A 147 -3.06 -4.53 13.49
C ALA A 147 -1.61 -4.89 13.14
N VAL A 148 -0.71 -4.89 14.11
CA VAL A 148 0.70 -5.26 13.92
C VAL A 148 0.84 -6.71 13.46
N SER A 149 0.09 -7.64 14.06
CA SER A 149 0.14 -9.05 13.67
C SER A 149 -0.26 -9.24 12.21
N LEU A 150 -1.37 -8.63 11.77
CA LEU A 150 -1.83 -8.70 10.38
C LEU A 150 -0.83 -8.08 9.41
N THR A 151 -0.23 -6.95 9.79
CA THR A 151 0.80 -6.28 8.99
C THR A 151 2.06 -7.13 8.84
N VAL A 152 2.56 -7.69 9.94
CA VAL A 152 3.76 -8.56 9.91
C VAL A 152 3.47 -9.83 9.11
N PHE A 153 2.30 -10.44 9.31
CA PHE A 153 1.89 -11.60 8.53
C PHE A 153 1.82 -11.28 7.03
N GLY A 154 1.17 -10.17 6.65
CA GLY A 154 1.09 -9.73 5.27
C GLY A 154 2.46 -9.45 4.65
N GLY A 155 3.38 -8.82 5.41
CA GLY A 155 4.73 -8.52 4.96
C GLY A 155 5.62 -9.77 4.83
N VAL A 156 5.50 -10.74 5.75
CA VAL A 156 6.32 -11.96 5.76
C VAL A 156 5.85 -12.97 4.70
N LEU A 157 4.54 -13.11 4.55
CA LEU A 157 3.96 -14.08 3.59
C LEU A 157 3.92 -13.53 2.16
N GLY A 158 4.18 -12.24 2.00
CA GLY A 158 4.26 -11.59 0.70
C GLY A 158 2.94 -11.55 -0.07
N LEU A 159 3.03 -11.20 -1.33
CA LEU A 159 1.88 -11.02 -2.22
C LEU A 159 1.15 -12.33 -2.52
N SER A 160 1.81 -13.48 -2.37
CA SER A 160 1.24 -14.81 -2.65
C SER A 160 0.08 -15.21 -1.74
N VAL A 161 -0.05 -14.59 -0.57
CA VAL A 161 -1.19 -14.82 0.34
C VAL A 161 -2.32 -13.82 0.10
N ILE A 162 -2.01 -12.68 -0.50
CA ILE A 162 -2.97 -11.58 -0.73
C ILE A 162 -3.71 -11.76 -2.07
N MET A 163 -3.12 -12.49 -3.01
CA MET A 163 -3.68 -12.82 -4.33
C MET A 163 -4.32 -14.20 -4.38
#